data_914b2b42bfd861882b1163850e81e266
#
_entry.id   914b2b42bfd861882b1163850e81e266
#
_cell.length_a   1.000
_cell.length_b   1.000
_cell.length_c   1.000
_cell.angle_alpha   90.00
_cell.angle_beta   90.00
_cell.angle_gamma   90.00
#
_symmetry.space_group_name_H-M   'P 1'
#
loop_
_entity.id
_entity.type
_entity.pdbx_description
1 polymer ?
#
loop_
_entity_poly.entity_id
_entity_poly.type
_entity_poly.pdbx_seq_one_letter_code
_entity_poly.pdbx_strand_id
1 'polypeptide(L)'
;SIDKSFNGRWNVGKLINNQTKELTIICLVNKTGKLVNIADIAGNEYDCNLTNNIVNKSIEVAQSADLFVKKYVNNTSPDFGEIIKWSVVVSNNGPNIATNVQVNDLLDDGLIFVKSSSTKGNYDVKSGIWTIDSLAPETDETLNIYCKVNKIGKILNFVSVNSTQYDWNESNNYDNKSVDAVKIADLSVIKLINNSNPNYNDLIKWTIIVSNNGPNMATGVIVNDLLPKSVEYISSYLSKGFYNPVNGIWDVGNLNAGEKLQLNIVSKIVKTGDITNVVNVKGNEKDSNLTNNHFEKSVHVKPAADLSIEKSVSKQEVNINDLIEYVIEITNNGPDSAENIKVSELLNPNLKVISFESTKGNFNNTNNVLTIDSLVDGEKVRLTINAAANVCGKFENKVAVSSDTFDYDKSNNQDGTSVFVSENTTEKIENPVNDTYLLVLAKNSLQKSMISKLENLTHPQSLTSIELPKTGLPIVLLLLVSMISIGFLPIKISKKR
;
A
#
# COMPACT_ATOMS: atom_id res chain seq x y z
N SER A 1 25.16 67.25 -36.14
CA SER A 1 24.40 66.94 -37.36
C SER A 1 25.42 66.63 -38.45
N ILE A 2 25.34 65.42 -39.03
CA ILE A 2 26.16 65.03 -40.20
C ILE A 2 25.62 65.82 -41.38
N ASP A 3 26.43 66.72 -41.90
CA ASP A 3 26.07 67.48 -43.11
C ASP A 3 26.13 66.54 -44.33
N LYS A 4 24.98 66.06 -44.75
CA LYS A 4 24.83 65.20 -45.94
C LYS A 4 25.01 65.93 -47.28
N SER A 5 25.24 67.21 -47.23
CA SER A 5 25.41 68.04 -48.46
C SER A 5 26.84 68.08 -48.99
N PHE A 6 27.83 67.56 -48.21
CA PHE A 6 29.21 67.52 -48.66
C PHE A 6 29.40 66.45 -49.76
N ASN A 7 29.71 66.91 -50.96
CA ASN A 7 29.88 66.09 -52.19
C ASN A 7 31.35 65.79 -52.52
N GLY A 8 32.26 65.90 -51.53
CA GLY A 8 33.71 65.68 -51.69
C GLY A 8 34.45 66.89 -52.26
N ARG A 9 33.79 68.01 -52.54
CA ARG A 9 34.43 69.24 -53.05
C ARG A 9 34.23 70.38 -52.07
N TRP A 10 35.38 71.01 -51.68
CA TRP A 10 35.38 72.16 -50.81
C TRP A 10 35.77 73.38 -51.62
N ASN A 11 34.87 74.30 -51.83
CA ASN A 11 35.15 75.54 -52.47
C ASN A 11 35.74 76.56 -51.49
N VAL A 12 37.04 76.70 -51.49
CA VAL A 12 37.83 77.57 -50.60
C VAL A 12 37.68 79.04 -50.87
N GLY A 13 37.36 79.42 -52.12
CA GLY A 13 37.33 80.76 -52.58
C GLY A 13 38.75 81.37 -52.78
N LYS A 14 38.94 82.59 -52.41
CA LYS A 14 40.23 83.25 -52.53
C LYS A 14 41.18 82.97 -51.39
N LEU A 15 42.42 82.56 -51.64
CA LEU A 15 43.53 82.46 -50.72
C LEU A 15 44.59 83.53 -51.05
N ILE A 16 44.93 84.30 -50.06
CA ILE A 16 46.02 85.26 -50.20
C ILE A 16 47.36 84.63 -49.78
N ASN A 17 48.48 85.21 -50.24
CA ASN A 17 49.81 84.67 -49.92
C ASN A 17 49.98 84.40 -48.41
N ASN A 18 50.52 83.23 -48.04
CA ASN A 18 50.70 82.74 -46.68
C ASN A 18 49.40 82.51 -45.91
N GLN A 19 48.22 82.45 -46.54
CA GLN A 19 46.95 82.12 -45.87
C GLN A 19 46.70 80.62 -45.90
N THR A 20 46.28 80.13 -44.77
CA THR A 20 45.84 78.72 -44.58
C THR A 20 44.36 78.68 -44.24
N LYS A 21 43.66 77.78 -44.85
CA LYS A 21 42.30 77.40 -44.46
C LYS A 21 42.24 75.92 -44.19
N GLU A 22 41.38 75.52 -43.25
CA GLU A 22 41.26 74.14 -42.78
C GLU A 22 39.83 73.62 -42.98
N LEU A 23 39.73 72.40 -43.41
CA LEU A 23 38.49 71.61 -43.42
C LEU A 23 38.66 70.32 -42.55
N THR A 24 37.81 70.19 -41.59
CA THR A 24 37.72 68.95 -40.78
C THR A 24 36.57 68.11 -41.30
N ILE A 25 36.87 66.83 -41.63
CA ILE A 25 35.89 65.84 -42.05
C ILE A 25 35.84 64.70 -41.01
N ILE A 26 34.64 64.45 -40.43
CA ILE A 26 34.40 63.34 -39.53
C ILE A 26 33.65 62.28 -40.32
N CYS A 27 34.22 61.09 -40.36
CA CYS A 27 33.66 59.93 -41.09
C CYS A 27 33.43 58.76 -40.16
N LEU A 28 32.35 57.98 -40.38
CA LEU A 28 32.17 56.66 -39.79
C LEU A 28 32.90 55.67 -40.70
N VAL A 29 33.75 54.87 -40.07
CA VAL A 29 34.45 53.77 -40.73
C VAL A 29 33.49 52.61 -40.93
N ASN A 30 33.24 52.19 -42.18
CA ASN A 30 32.29 51.08 -42.52
C ASN A 30 32.94 49.94 -43.33
N LYS A 31 34.27 49.96 -43.45
CA LYS A 31 35.05 48.89 -44.12
C LYS A 31 36.34 48.67 -43.37
N THR A 32 36.85 47.45 -43.45
CA THR A 32 38.15 47.06 -42.88
C THR A 32 39.25 47.09 -43.94
N GLY A 33 40.53 46.97 -43.47
CA GLY A 33 41.72 47.07 -44.32
C GLY A 33 42.21 48.51 -44.57
N LYS A 34 43.04 48.65 -45.52
CA LYS A 34 43.65 49.93 -45.80
C LYS A 34 42.68 50.94 -46.51
N LEU A 35 42.31 51.95 -45.74
CA LEU A 35 41.51 53.08 -46.26
C LEU A 35 42.45 54.22 -46.55
N VAL A 36 42.37 54.71 -47.78
CA VAL A 36 43.20 55.87 -48.28
C VAL A 36 42.27 57.03 -48.54
N ASN A 37 42.54 58.14 -47.87
CA ASN A 37 41.89 59.41 -48.19
C ASN A 37 42.85 60.28 -48.96
N ILE A 38 42.42 60.77 -50.12
CA ILE A 38 43.20 61.61 -51.01
C ILE A 38 42.54 63.01 -51.09
N ALA A 39 43.31 64.03 -50.90
CA ALA A 39 42.89 65.40 -51.11
C ALA A 39 43.78 66.10 -52.18
N ASP A 40 43.14 66.74 -53.09
CA ASP A 40 43.80 67.57 -54.13
C ASP A 40 43.26 68.98 -54.13
N ILE A 41 44.07 69.92 -54.60
CA ILE A 41 43.72 71.34 -54.72
C ILE A 41 44.08 71.83 -56.06
N ALA A 42 43.20 72.68 -56.63
CA ALA A 42 43.45 73.40 -57.86
C ALA A 42 42.95 74.87 -57.78
N GLY A 43 43.62 75.80 -58.42
CA GLY A 43 43.22 77.17 -58.51
C GLY A 43 43.19 77.67 -60.00
N ASN A 44 42.78 78.92 -60.23
CA ASN A 44 42.74 79.49 -61.54
C ASN A 44 44.09 80.09 -61.98
N GLU A 45 44.93 80.44 -60.98
CA GLU A 45 46.26 81.02 -61.23
C GLU A 45 47.29 79.93 -61.55
N TYR A 46 48.33 80.30 -62.26
CA TYR A 46 49.42 79.37 -62.56
C TYR A 46 50.14 78.96 -61.29
N ASP A 47 50.18 77.65 -61.06
CA ASP A 47 50.88 77.02 -59.94
C ASP A 47 52.20 76.42 -60.45
N CYS A 48 53.31 76.93 -59.94
CA CYS A 48 54.67 76.56 -60.38
C CYS A 48 55.11 75.17 -59.81
N ASN A 49 54.41 74.63 -58.85
CA ASN A 49 54.73 73.32 -58.24
C ASN A 49 53.50 72.48 -58.02
N LEU A 50 53.04 71.77 -58.99
CA LEU A 50 51.86 70.87 -58.91
C LEU A 50 52.12 69.62 -58.06
N THR A 51 53.35 69.31 -57.63
CA THR A 51 53.67 68.12 -56.88
C THR A 51 53.20 68.21 -55.43
N ASN A 52 52.94 69.40 -54.89
CA ASN A 52 52.42 69.60 -53.53
C ASN A 52 50.90 69.82 -53.52
N ASN A 53 50.23 69.66 -54.65
CA ASN A 53 48.77 69.82 -54.76
C ASN A 53 47.98 68.60 -54.40
N ILE A 54 48.64 67.50 -54.19
CA ILE A 54 47.99 66.24 -53.82
C ILE A 54 48.62 65.67 -52.55
N VAL A 55 47.81 65.31 -51.64
CA VAL A 55 48.22 64.60 -50.42
C VAL A 55 47.31 63.41 -50.17
N ASN A 56 47.88 62.33 -49.70
CA ASN A 56 47.13 61.18 -49.23
C ASN A 56 47.53 60.84 -47.82
N LYS A 57 46.54 60.28 -47.10
CA LYS A 57 46.71 59.64 -45.79
C LYS A 57 45.95 58.36 -45.79
N SER A 58 46.52 57.32 -45.16
CA SER A 58 45.86 56.04 -45.00
C SER A 58 45.77 55.66 -43.53
N ILE A 59 44.73 55.00 -43.23
CA ILE A 59 44.52 54.25 -41.93
C ILE A 59 44.36 52.79 -42.25
N GLU A 60 44.86 51.92 -41.37
CA GLU A 60 44.62 50.49 -41.42
C GLU A 60 43.52 50.19 -40.44
N VAL A 61 42.40 49.67 -40.90
CA VAL A 61 41.26 49.27 -40.05
C VAL A 61 41.34 47.79 -39.84
N ALA A 62 41.53 47.42 -38.62
CA ALA A 62 41.57 46.01 -38.22
C ALA A 62 40.26 45.30 -38.58
N GLN A 63 40.38 44.01 -38.89
CA GLN A 63 39.20 43.15 -39.05
C GLN A 63 38.43 43.06 -37.74
N SER A 64 37.10 43.20 -37.82
CA SER A 64 36.22 43.07 -36.67
C SER A 64 35.09 42.04 -36.92
N ALA A 65 34.70 41.38 -35.92
CA ALA A 65 33.54 40.48 -35.88
C ALA A 65 32.48 41.03 -34.93
N ASP A 66 31.33 40.42 -34.91
CA ASP A 66 30.29 40.59 -33.89
C ASP A 66 29.72 39.19 -33.64
N LEU A 67 30.35 38.47 -32.74
CA LEU A 67 29.94 37.12 -32.37
C LEU A 67 28.75 37.20 -31.41
N PHE A 68 27.77 36.41 -31.71
CA PHE A 68 26.57 36.28 -30.89
C PHE A 68 26.35 34.81 -30.52
N VAL A 69 26.08 34.49 -29.25
CA VAL A 69 25.78 33.15 -28.83
C VAL A 69 24.41 33.07 -28.17
N LYS A 70 23.69 31.99 -28.48
CA LYS A 70 22.38 31.72 -27.91
C LYS A 70 22.32 30.27 -27.47
N LYS A 71 21.75 30.05 -26.24
CA LYS A 71 21.62 28.73 -25.64
C LYS A 71 20.16 28.33 -25.45
N TYR A 72 19.84 27.10 -25.79
CA TYR A 72 18.50 26.51 -25.67
C TYR A 72 18.57 25.17 -24.95
N VAL A 73 17.45 24.75 -24.38
CA VAL A 73 17.25 23.43 -23.84
C VAL A 73 15.87 22.91 -24.23
N ASN A 74 15.77 21.63 -24.53
CA ASN A 74 14.49 21.01 -24.96
C ASN A 74 13.49 20.78 -23.84
N ASN A 75 13.96 20.67 -22.57
CA ASN A 75 13.10 20.48 -21.38
C ASN A 75 13.68 21.28 -20.22
N THR A 76 12.89 22.20 -19.66
CA THR A 76 13.27 23.05 -18.52
C THR A 76 12.99 22.45 -17.16
N SER A 77 12.19 21.33 -17.09
CA SER A 77 11.84 20.62 -15.87
C SER A 77 11.98 19.12 -16.09
N PRO A 78 13.21 18.63 -16.34
CA PRO A 78 13.44 17.22 -16.62
C PRO A 78 13.30 16.35 -15.37
N ASP A 79 12.94 15.11 -15.59
CA ASP A 79 13.02 14.09 -14.55
C ASP A 79 14.49 13.74 -14.24
N PHE A 80 14.81 13.41 -12.99
CA PHE A 80 16.12 12.86 -12.64
C PHE A 80 16.40 11.62 -13.50
N GLY A 81 17.57 11.61 -14.15
CA GLY A 81 17.95 10.52 -15.05
C GLY A 81 17.47 10.67 -16.49
N GLU A 82 16.66 11.68 -16.82
CA GLU A 82 16.25 12.00 -18.20
C GLU A 82 17.43 12.47 -19.04
N ILE A 83 17.42 12.17 -20.34
CA ILE A 83 18.37 12.70 -21.29
C ILE A 83 17.79 13.97 -21.92
N ILE A 84 18.44 15.10 -21.66
CA ILE A 84 18.09 16.40 -22.22
C ILE A 84 19.07 16.82 -23.31
N LYS A 85 18.63 17.73 -24.17
CA LYS A 85 19.42 18.30 -25.24
C LYS A 85 19.63 19.79 -25.01
N TRP A 86 20.88 20.20 -24.87
CA TRP A 86 21.30 21.60 -25.00
C TRP A 86 21.62 21.88 -26.44
N SER A 87 21.18 23.05 -26.96
CA SER A 87 21.54 23.56 -28.29
C SER A 87 22.17 24.93 -28.16
N VAL A 88 23.39 25.08 -28.67
CA VAL A 88 24.14 26.33 -28.71
C VAL A 88 24.23 26.75 -30.14
N VAL A 89 23.75 27.95 -30.41
CA VAL A 89 23.88 28.62 -31.75
C VAL A 89 24.84 29.74 -31.60
N VAL A 90 25.86 29.76 -32.44
CA VAL A 90 26.82 30.87 -32.56
C VAL A 90 26.70 31.50 -33.93
N SER A 91 26.62 32.81 -33.97
CA SER A 91 26.46 33.62 -35.22
C SER A 91 27.54 34.69 -35.29
N ASN A 92 27.88 35.13 -36.50
CA ASN A 92 28.73 36.26 -36.73
C ASN A 92 27.95 37.36 -37.48
N ASN A 93 27.53 38.37 -36.76
CA ASN A 93 26.81 39.54 -37.30
C ASN A 93 27.75 40.67 -37.76
N GLY A 94 29.07 40.43 -37.64
CA GLY A 94 30.09 41.39 -38.00
C GLY A 94 30.45 41.40 -39.49
N PRO A 95 31.18 42.39 -39.94
CA PRO A 95 31.48 42.57 -41.35
C PRO A 95 32.58 41.65 -41.92
N ASN A 96 33.36 41.02 -41.05
CA ASN A 96 34.47 40.15 -41.47
C ASN A 96 34.31 38.71 -40.90
N ILE A 97 35.03 37.79 -41.54
CA ILE A 97 35.14 36.41 -41.08
C ILE A 97 35.79 36.39 -39.69
N ALA A 98 35.12 35.76 -38.73
CA ALA A 98 35.72 35.41 -37.47
C ALA A 98 36.55 34.14 -37.63
N THR A 99 37.80 34.13 -37.14
CA THR A 99 38.72 32.97 -37.19
C THR A 99 39.09 32.52 -35.79
N ASN A 100 39.43 31.22 -35.64
CA ASN A 100 39.71 30.58 -34.35
C ASN A 100 38.58 30.82 -33.33
N VAL A 101 37.34 30.66 -33.78
CA VAL A 101 36.18 30.84 -32.94
C VAL A 101 36.15 29.71 -31.88
N GLN A 102 36.11 30.12 -30.63
CA GLN A 102 36.00 29.21 -29.50
C GLN A 102 34.72 29.48 -28.70
N VAL A 103 33.86 28.48 -28.61
CA VAL A 103 32.67 28.52 -27.79
C VAL A 103 32.95 27.68 -26.54
N ASN A 104 32.84 28.28 -25.38
CA ASN A 104 33.06 27.61 -24.10
C ASN A 104 31.72 27.26 -23.49
N ASP A 105 31.42 25.96 -23.41
CA ASP A 105 30.21 25.36 -22.83
C ASP A 105 30.60 24.14 -21.98
N LEU A 106 31.14 24.41 -20.80
CA LEU A 106 31.48 23.36 -19.85
C LEU A 106 30.22 22.92 -19.10
N LEU A 107 29.93 21.62 -19.16
CA LEU A 107 28.77 21.06 -18.51
C LEU A 107 28.89 21.14 -16.97
N ASP A 108 27.76 21.47 -16.29
CA ASP A 108 27.64 21.39 -14.84
C ASP A 108 27.85 19.94 -14.35
N ASP A 109 28.35 19.77 -13.14
CA ASP A 109 28.58 18.45 -12.48
C ASP A 109 27.28 17.63 -12.31
N GLY A 110 26.13 18.29 -12.33
CA GLY A 110 24.80 17.67 -12.34
C GLY A 110 24.39 17.05 -13.68
N LEU A 111 25.26 17.11 -14.70
CA LEU A 111 24.98 16.60 -16.05
C LEU A 111 26.05 15.57 -16.46
N ILE A 112 25.61 14.39 -16.86
CA ILE A 112 26.50 13.36 -17.43
C ILE A 112 26.40 13.44 -18.95
N PHE A 113 27.54 13.72 -19.62
CA PHE A 113 27.63 13.74 -21.08
C PHE A 113 27.25 12.38 -21.69
N VAL A 114 26.44 12.42 -22.75
CA VAL A 114 26.04 11.22 -23.51
C VAL A 114 26.62 11.26 -24.92
N LYS A 115 26.39 12.34 -25.66
CA LYS A 115 26.90 12.55 -27.00
C LYS A 115 26.77 14.04 -27.40
N SER A 116 27.49 14.43 -28.45
CA SER A 116 27.32 15.74 -29.10
C SER A 116 27.29 15.61 -30.60
N SER A 117 26.78 16.63 -31.27
CA SER A 117 26.86 16.82 -32.71
C SER A 117 26.94 18.30 -33.01
N SER A 118 27.80 18.71 -33.96
CA SER A 118 27.95 20.07 -34.42
C SER A 118 27.78 20.16 -35.94
N THR A 119 27.31 21.28 -36.43
CA THR A 119 27.25 21.57 -37.88
C THR A 119 28.65 21.80 -38.45
N LYS A 120 29.57 22.35 -37.63
CA LYS A 120 30.96 22.62 -37.98
C LYS A 120 31.88 22.55 -36.77
N GLY A 121 33.16 22.16 -36.96
CA GLY A 121 34.15 22.11 -35.90
C GLY A 121 34.02 20.91 -34.96
N ASN A 122 34.75 20.96 -33.85
CA ASN A 122 34.82 19.86 -32.87
C ASN A 122 34.56 20.37 -31.44
N TYR A 123 33.77 19.64 -30.69
CA TYR A 123 33.53 19.87 -29.27
C TYR A 123 34.33 18.89 -28.40
N ASP A 124 35.20 19.41 -27.53
CA ASP A 124 35.88 18.64 -26.52
C ASP A 124 35.11 18.73 -25.19
N VAL A 125 34.51 17.62 -24.77
CA VAL A 125 33.68 17.54 -23.56
C VAL A 125 34.48 17.79 -22.28
N LYS A 126 35.80 17.50 -22.27
CA LYS A 126 36.62 17.65 -21.06
C LYS A 126 36.92 19.11 -20.76
N SER A 127 37.22 19.86 -21.78
CA SER A 127 37.48 21.32 -21.67
C SER A 127 36.21 22.15 -21.79
N GLY A 128 35.12 21.59 -22.36
CA GLY A 128 33.91 22.32 -22.70
C GLY A 128 34.07 23.22 -23.92
N ILE A 129 35.15 23.05 -24.68
CA ILE A 129 35.48 23.98 -25.80
C ILE A 129 34.98 23.38 -27.13
N TRP A 130 34.15 24.13 -27.85
CA TRP A 130 33.79 23.88 -29.23
C TRP A 130 34.60 24.83 -30.13
N THR A 131 35.49 24.29 -30.94
CA THR A 131 36.36 25.01 -31.86
C THR A 131 35.78 25.01 -33.26
N ILE A 132 35.71 26.20 -33.85
CA ILE A 132 35.28 26.46 -35.23
C ILE A 132 36.38 27.28 -35.92
N ASP A 133 37.00 26.71 -36.96
CA ASP A 133 38.13 27.38 -37.64
C ASP A 133 37.78 28.76 -38.15
N SER A 134 36.58 28.92 -38.74
CA SER A 134 36.10 30.19 -39.26
C SER A 134 34.58 30.27 -39.31
N LEU A 135 34.03 31.46 -39.04
CA LEU A 135 32.60 31.76 -39.14
C LEU A 135 32.44 33.01 -40.03
N ALA A 136 31.78 32.82 -41.18
CA ALA A 136 31.57 33.92 -42.14
C ALA A 136 30.53 34.91 -41.60
N PRO A 137 30.54 36.17 -42.09
CA PRO A 137 29.50 37.14 -41.82
C PRO A 137 28.10 36.58 -42.14
N GLU A 138 27.11 36.90 -41.30
CA GLU A 138 25.70 36.52 -41.47
C GLU A 138 25.47 35.01 -41.55
N THR A 139 26.38 34.19 -40.97
CA THR A 139 26.22 32.74 -40.84
C THR A 139 26.16 32.31 -39.37
N ASP A 140 25.54 31.18 -39.15
CA ASP A 140 25.43 30.55 -37.85
C ASP A 140 25.82 29.06 -37.90
N GLU A 141 26.34 28.57 -36.78
CA GLU A 141 26.66 27.17 -36.56
C GLU A 141 26.01 26.70 -35.26
N THR A 142 25.69 25.43 -35.20
CA THR A 142 24.96 24.82 -34.05
C THR A 142 25.73 23.67 -33.47
N LEU A 143 25.84 23.66 -32.13
CA LEU A 143 26.28 22.54 -31.33
C LEU A 143 25.10 21.99 -30.53
N ASN A 144 24.84 20.70 -30.65
CA ASN A 144 23.89 19.98 -29.80
C ASN A 144 24.66 19.05 -28.83
N ILE A 145 24.36 19.19 -27.54
CA ILE A 145 24.95 18.36 -26.45
C ILE A 145 23.83 17.62 -25.77
N TYR A 146 23.91 16.30 -25.71
CA TYR A 146 22.96 15.42 -25.02
C TYR A 146 23.55 14.98 -23.68
N CYS A 147 22.82 15.22 -22.60
CA CYS A 147 23.28 14.94 -21.26
C CYS A 147 22.19 14.23 -20.47
N LYS A 148 22.59 13.28 -19.61
CA LYS A 148 21.71 12.70 -18.61
C LYS A 148 21.73 13.57 -17.36
N VAL A 149 20.57 13.91 -16.84
CA VAL A 149 20.40 14.67 -15.59
C VAL A 149 20.76 13.78 -14.39
N ASN A 150 21.71 14.22 -13.58
CA ASN A 150 22.24 13.44 -12.45
C ASN A 150 22.19 14.21 -11.11
N LYS A 151 21.51 15.34 -11.08
CA LYS A 151 21.32 16.18 -9.89
C LYS A 151 19.89 16.70 -9.86
N ILE A 152 19.33 16.84 -8.68
CA ILE A 152 17.98 17.37 -8.45
C ILE A 152 18.06 18.87 -8.23
N GLY A 153 17.00 19.58 -8.61
CA GLY A 153 16.91 21.03 -8.49
C GLY A 153 17.56 21.76 -9.63
N LYS A 154 17.93 23.02 -9.39
CA LYS A 154 18.41 23.92 -10.43
C LYS A 154 19.80 23.56 -10.92
N ILE A 155 19.93 23.30 -12.22
CA ILE A 155 21.19 23.10 -12.93
C ILE A 155 21.31 24.25 -13.93
N LEU A 156 22.41 25.01 -13.85
CA LEU A 156 22.66 26.18 -14.68
C LEU A 156 23.80 25.86 -15.64
N ASN A 157 23.60 26.13 -16.92
CA ASN A 157 24.63 25.93 -17.93
C ASN A 157 24.89 27.23 -18.66
N PHE A 158 26.16 27.69 -18.64
CA PHE A 158 26.65 28.91 -19.27
C PHE A 158 27.30 28.60 -20.60
N VAL A 159 27.30 29.59 -21.49
CA VAL A 159 28.05 29.56 -22.72
C VAL A 159 28.67 30.92 -22.98
N SER A 160 29.88 30.94 -23.55
CA SER A 160 30.54 32.13 -24.03
C SER A 160 31.23 31.86 -25.37
N VAL A 161 31.47 32.91 -26.17
CA VAL A 161 32.16 32.80 -27.43
C VAL A 161 33.22 33.88 -27.54
N ASN A 162 34.34 33.60 -28.23
CA ASN A 162 35.40 34.52 -28.60
C ASN A 162 36.02 34.13 -29.94
N SER A 163 36.79 35.06 -30.54
CA SER A 163 37.56 34.82 -31.75
C SER A 163 38.86 35.64 -31.76
N THR A 164 39.65 35.49 -32.82
CA THR A 164 40.87 36.30 -33.02
C THR A 164 40.53 37.76 -33.38
N GLN A 165 39.45 38.02 -34.07
CA GLN A 165 39.01 39.36 -34.49
C GLN A 165 38.46 40.16 -33.31
N TYR A 166 38.67 41.48 -33.36
CA TYR A 166 38.04 42.39 -32.41
C TYR A 166 36.53 42.31 -32.53
N ASP A 167 35.88 41.99 -31.40
CA ASP A 167 34.42 42.02 -31.29
C ASP A 167 33.99 43.34 -30.67
N TRP A 168 33.20 44.10 -31.42
CA TRP A 168 32.77 45.43 -30.98
C TRP A 168 31.57 45.38 -30.02
N ASN A 169 30.92 44.24 -29.86
CA ASN A 169 29.75 44.06 -28.98
C ASN A 169 29.88 42.80 -28.10
N GLU A 170 30.80 42.79 -27.16
CA GLU A 170 31.02 41.64 -26.28
C GLU A 170 29.84 41.33 -25.36
N SER A 171 28.80 42.20 -25.30
CA SER A 171 27.64 41.97 -24.43
C SER A 171 26.73 40.85 -24.91
N ASN A 172 26.81 40.40 -26.15
CA ASN A 172 26.05 39.30 -26.74
C ASN A 172 26.86 38.02 -26.88
N ASN A 173 28.10 38.01 -26.35
CA ASN A 173 29.00 36.84 -26.35
C ASN A 173 28.74 35.85 -25.23
N TYR A 174 27.68 36.05 -24.47
CA TYR A 174 27.30 35.17 -23.34
C TYR A 174 25.83 34.85 -23.41
N ASP A 175 25.50 33.63 -23.01
CA ASP A 175 24.12 33.25 -22.69
C ASP A 175 24.15 32.16 -21.61
N ASN A 176 23.02 31.94 -21.00
CA ASN A 176 22.82 30.84 -20.03
C ASN A 176 21.40 30.32 -20.08
N LYS A 177 21.24 29.08 -19.71
CA LYS A 177 19.94 28.47 -19.47
C LYS A 177 20.03 27.58 -18.25
N SER A 178 18.91 27.44 -17.54
CA SER A 178 18.78 26.51 -16.44
C SER A 178 17.66 25.54 -16.67
N VAL A 179 17.80 24.37 -16.07
CA VAL A 179 16.73 23.40 -15.89
C VAL A 179 16.51 23.21 -14.38
N ASP A 180 15.28 22.85 -13.99
CA ASP A 180 14.93 22.51 -12.61
C ASP A 180 14.52 21.04 -12.58
N ALA A 181 15.49 20.17 -12.24
CA ALA A 181 15.31 18.73 -12.28
C ALA A 181 14.47 18.23 -11.10
N VAL A 182 13.43 17.49 -11.42
CA VAL A 182 12.45 16.99 -10.44
C VAL A 182 12.81 15.59 -9.96
N LYS A 183 12.47 15.32 -8.68
CA LYS A 183 12.55 13.98 -8.10
C LYS A 183 11.55 13.05 -8.76
N ILE A 184 11.97 11.81 -8.99
CA ILE A 184 11.09 10.73 -9.41
C ILE A 184 11.22 9.55 -8.46
N ALA A 185 10.12 8.87 -8.21
CA ALA A 185 10.07 7.60 -7.51
C ALA A 185 9.55 6.51 -8.46
N ASP A 186 9.57 5.28 -8.01
CA ASP A 186 8.89 4.14 -8.61
C ASP A 186 8.38 3.28 -7.46
N LEU A 187 7.21 3.66 -6.95
CA LEU A 187 6.55 2.95 -5.88
C LEU A 187 5.87 1.72 -6.45
N SER A 188 6.06 0.61 -5.80
CA SER A 188 5.37 -0.63 -6.15
C SER A 188 4.82 -1.31 -4.92
N VAL A 189 3.75 -2.07 -5.11
CA VAL A 189 3.12 -2.85 -4.06
C VAL A 189 2.81 -4.26 -4.53
N ILE A 190 3.07 -5.24 -3.67
CA ILE A 190 2.63 -6.63 -3.87
C ILE A 190 1.90 -7.13 -2.64
N LYS A 191 0.99 -8.07 -2.84
CA LYS A 191 0.18 -8.67 -1.78
C LYS A 191 0.23 -10.18 -1.83
N LEU A 192 0.53 -10.79 -0.71
CA LEU A 192 0.62 -12.24 -0.53
C LEU A 192 -0.38 -12.69 0.54
N ILE A 193 -0.72 -13.97 0.51
CA ILE A 193 -1.53 -14.63 1.53
C ILE A 193 -0.84 -15.92 1.96
N ASN A 194 -0.92 -16.25 3.25
CA ASN A 194 -0.28 -17.45 3.79
C ASN A 194 -1.02 -18.77 3.47
N ASN A 195 -2.34 -18.68 3.22
CA ASN A 195 -3.19 -19.83 2.90
C ASN A 195 -4.05 -19.50 1.67
N SER A 196 -3.88 -20.22 0.57
CA SER A 196 -4.63 -20.02 -0.68
C SER A 196 -5.98 -20.75 -0.71
N ASN A 197 -6.23 -21.68 0.22
CA ASN A 197 -7.46 -22.47 0.33
C ASN A 197 -7.95 -22.47 1.79
N PRO A 198 -8.32 -21.31 2.32
CA PRO A 198 -8.79 -21.23 3.70
C PRO A 198 -10.22 -21.75 3.83
N ASN A 199 -10.55 -22.20 5.02
CA ASN A 199 -11.93 -22.49 5.40
C ASN A 199 -12.59 -21.28 6.06
N TYR A 200 -13.91 -21.30 6.14
CA TYR A 200 -14.66 -20.38 7.00
C TYR A 200 -14.14 -20.48 8.45
N ASN A 201 -14.08 -19.35 9.15
CA ASN A 201 -13.58 -19.21 10.50
C ASN A 201 -12.05 -19.31 10.68
N ASP A 202 -11.28 -19.61 9.59
CA ASP A 202 -9.82 -19.64 9.64
C ASP A 202 -9.23 -18.24 9.84
N LEU A 203 -8.06 -18.21 10.52
CA LEU A 203 -7.20 -17.05 10.56
C LEU A 203 -6.25 -17.07 9.37
N ILE A 204 -6.28 -16.01 8.58
CA ILE A 204 -5.39 -15.80 7.44
C ILE A 204 -4.51 -14.58 7.65
N LYS A 205 -3.32 -14.61 7.06
CA LYS A 205 -2.37 -13.50 7.09
C LYS A 205 -2.12 -12.95 5.70
N TRP A 206 -2.46 -11.69 5.51
CA TRP A 206 -2.08 -10.89 4.35
C TRP A 206 -0.71 -10.29 4.60
N THR A 207 0.18 -10.36 3.61
CA THR A 207 1.49 -9.71 3.64
C THR A 207 1.55 -8.73 2.49
N ILE A 208 1.67 -7.45 2.81
CA ILE A 208 1.81 -6.34 1.88
C ILE A 208 3.27 -5.90 1.90
N ILE A 209 3.90 -5.82 0.74
CA ILE A 209 5.26 -5.33 0.59
C ILE A 209 5.19 -4.10 -0.31
N VAL A 210 5.61 -2.96 0.22
CA VAL A 210 5.79 -1.72 -0.52
C VAL A 210 7.26 -1.53 -0.81
N SER A 211 7.59 -1.11 -2.04
CA SER A 211 8.98 -0.88 -2.48
C SER A 211 9.07 0.44 -3.22
N ASN A 212 10.22 1.10 -3.12
CA ASN A 212 10.59 2.22 -3.98
C ASN A 212 11.75 1.77 -4.88
N ASN A 213 11.46 1.44 -6.15
CA ASN A 213 12.44 1.01 -7.14
C ASN A 213 13.04 2.21 -7.90
N GLY A 214 12.59 3.41 -7.58
CA GLY A 214 13.03 4.65 -8.22
C GLY A 214 14.38 5.14 -7.70
N PRO A 215 14.98 6.09 -8.41
CA PRO A 215 16.30 6.60 -8.07
C PRO A 215 16.30 7.55 -6.87
N ASN A 216 15.16 8.13 -6.50
CA ASN A 216 15.07 9.08 -5.40
C ASN A 216 14.18 8.57 -4.27
N MET A 217 14.37 9.12 -3.07
CA MET A 217 13.50 8.88 -1.94
C MET A 217 12.09 9.36 -2.25
N ALA A 218 11.10 8.50 -1.98
CA ALA A 218 9.68 8.87 -1.98
C ALA A 218 9.27 9.40 -0.60
N THR A 219 8.47 10.46 -0.60
CA THR A 219 7.96 11.10 0.64
C THR A 219 6.44 11.01 0.70
N GLY A 220 5.88 11.05 1.91
CA GLY A 220 4.44 10.98 2.11
C GLY A 220 3.83 9.70 1.51
N VAL A 221 4.55 8.58 1.61
CA VAL A 221 4.11 7.30 1.05
C VAL A 221 2.95 6.76 1.87
N ILE A 222 1.83 6.55 1.20
CA ILE A 222 0.59 5.99 1.75
C ILE A 222 0.24 4.73 0.98
N VAL A 223 0.03 3.65 1.72
CA VAL A 223 -0.54 2.40 1.22
C VAL A 223 -1.99 2.29 1.69
N ASN A 224 -2.90 2.02 0.79
CA ASN A 224 -4.31 1.80 1.11
C ASN A 224 -4.61 0.30 0.93
N ASP A 225 -4.93 -0.36 2.02
CA ASP A 225 -5.31 -1.78 2.12
C ASP A 225 -6.48 -1.91 3.10
N LEU A 226 -7.68 -1.59 2.62
CA LEU A 226 -8.90 -1.80 3.40
C LEU A 226 -9.37 -3.23 3.23
N LEU A 227 -9.43 -3.96 4.34
CA LEU A 227 -9.93 -5.34 4.35
C LEU A 227 -11.37 -5.43 3.80
N PRO A 228 -11.68 -6.43 2.97
CA PRO A 228 -13.04 -6.67 2.51
C PRO A 228 -13.94 -7.11 3.66
N LYS A 229 -15.25 -6.85 3.56
CA LYS A 229 -16.27 -7.23 4.57
C LYS A 229 -16.41 -8.74 4.79
N SER A 230 -15.72 -9.54 4.01
CA SER A 230 -15.69 -11.01 4.13
C SER A 230 -14.68 -11.50 5.14
N VAL A 231 -13.87 -10.61 5.70
CA VAL A 231 -12.91 -10.91 6.77
C VAL A 231 -13.01 -9.88 7.89
N GLU A 232 -12.74 -10.33 9.10
CA GLU A 232 -12.66 -9.50 10.31
C GLU A 232 -11.20 -9.26 10.67
N TYR A 233 -10.83 -8.00 10.94
CA TYR A 233 -9.49 -7.65 11.40
C TYR A 233 -9.23 -8.19 12.81
N ILE A 234 -8.08 -8.84 13.00
CA ILE A 234 -7.63 -9.35 14.30
C ILE A 234 -6.42 -8.57 14.81
N SER A 235 -5.38 -8.46 14.01
CA SER A 235 -4.15 -7.77 14.40
C SER A 235 -3.30 -7.40 13.18
N SER A 236 -2.34 -6.50 13.38
CA SER A 236 -1.33 -6.19 12.37
C SER A 236 0.01 -5.88 13.00
N TYR A 237 1.07 -6.12 12.25
CA TYR A 237 2.41 -5.63 12.57
C TYR A 237 3.14 -5.21 11.30
N LEU A 238 4.00 -4.20 11.42
CA LEU A 238 4.62 -3.52 10.30
C LEU A 238 6.08 -3.17 10.62
N SER A 239 6.89 -3.04 9.58
CA SER A 239 8.31 -2.70 9.72
C SER A 239 8.53 -1.21 10.04
N LYS A 240 7.61 -0.33 9.59
CA LYS A 240 7.71 1.13 9.79
C LYS A 240 6.35 1.81 9.59
N GLY A 241 6.14 2.95 10.26
CA GLY A 241 4.95 3.80 10.10
C GLY A 241 3.78 3.39 11.00
N PHE A 242 2.57 3.63 10.56
CA PHE A 242 1.33 3.35 11.29
C PHE A 242 0.23 2.84 10.34
N TYR A 243 -0.45 1.77 10.72
CA TYR A 243 -1.60 1.22 9.99
C TYR A 243 -2.90 1.43 10.78
N ASN A 244 -3.91 2.01 10.14
CA ASN A 244 -5.25 2.16 10.70
C ASN A 244 -6.19 1.13 10.04
N PRO A 245 -6.64 0.08 10.77
CA PRO A 245 -7.48 -0.98 10.19
C PRO A 245 -8.90 -0.52 9.83
N VAL A 246 -9.37 0.60 10.40
CA VAL A 246 -10.74 1.10 10.14
C VAL A 246 -10.87 1.67 8.73
N ASN A 247 -9.85 2.37 8.26
CA ASN A 247 -9.84 2.97 6.92
C ASN A 247 -8.84 2.32 5.96
N GLY A 248 -8.07 1.32 6.41
CA GLY A 248 -7.09 0.59 5.60
C GLY A 248 -5.84 1.40 5.25
N ILE A 249 -5.58 2.51 5.90
CA ILE A 249 -4.44 3.38 5.59
C ILE A 249 -3.21 2.96 6.38
N TRP A 250 -2.14 2.61 5.67
CA TRP A 250 -0.79 2.50 6.19
C TRP A 250 0.01 3.73 5.79
N ASP A 251 0.26 4.61 6.76
CA ASP A 251 1.18 5.74 6.61
C ASP A 251 2.62 5.23 6.79
N VAL A 252 3.33 5.13 5.68
CA VAL A 252 4.72 4.66 5.61
C VAL A 252 5.69 5.81 5.89
N GLY A 253 5.29 7.05 5.54
CA GLY A 253 6.12 8.25 5.58
C GLY A 253 7.11 8.28 4.41
N ASN A 254 8.41 8.33 4.69
CA ASN A 254 9.46 8.36 3.66
C ASN A 254 9.98 6.94 3.37
N LEU A 255 10.20 6.64 2.08
CA LEU A 255 10.73 5.38 1.59
C LEU A 255 11.94 5.65 0.69
N ASN A 256 13.14 5.26 1.11
CA ASN A 256 14.38 5.49 0.37
C ASN A 256 14.39 4.72 -0.95
N ALA A 257 15.21 5.17 -1.89
CA ALA A 257 15.50 4.42 -3.12
C ALA A 257 16.00 3.01 -2.79
N GLY A 258 15.38 1.98 -3.36
CA GLY A 258 15.68 0.57 -3.11
C GLY A 258 15.14 -0.02 -1.80
N GLU A 259 14.53 0.79 -0.94
CA GLU A 259 13.96 0.33 0.34
C GLU A 259 12.66 -0.46 0.10
N LYS A 260 12.49 -1.51 0.93
CA LYS A 260 11.28 -2.34 0.97
C LYS A 260 10.78 -2.44 2.40
N LEU A 261 9.49 -2.23 2.59
CA LEU A 261 8.85 -2.32 3.89
C LEU A 261 7.65 -3.27 3.82
N GLN A 262 7.30 -3.84 4.96
CA GLN A 262 6.27 -4.87 5.05
C GLN A 262 5.23 -4.52 6.11
N LEU A 263 3.96 -4.75 5.75
CA LEU A 263 2.81 -4.80 6.65
C LEU A 263 2.22 -6.21 6.60
N ASN A 264 1.99 -6.80 7.77
CA ASN A 264 1.27 -8.05 7.91
C ASN A 264 -0.06 -7.77 8.62
N ILE A 265 -1.15 -8.27 8.06
CA ILE A 265 -2.50 -8.15 8.64
C ILE A 265 -3.02 -9.56 8.87
N VAL A 266 -3.40 -9.86 10.09
CA VAL A 266 -4.11 -11.09 10.45
C VAL A 266 -5.59 -10.79 10.47
N SER A 267 -6.37 -11.59 9.77
CA SER A 267 -7.82 -11.49 9.70
C SER A 267 -8.49 -12.86 9.80
N LYS A 268 -9.73 -12.87 10.28
CA LYS A 268 -10.59 -14.05 10.39
C LYS A 268 -11.57 -14.04 9.23
N ILE A 269 -11.76 -15.19 8.59
CA ILE A 269 -12.76 -15.34 7.54
C ILE A 269 -14.16 -15.42 8.17
N VAL A 270 -15.06 -14.53 7.73
CA VAL A 270 -16.44 -14.43 8.22
C VAL A 270 -17.49 -14.57 7.11
N LYS A 271 -17.06 -14.86 5.87
CA LYS A 271 -17.94 -15.20 4.75
C LYS A 271 -17.27 -16.22 3.84
N THR A 272 -18.09 -17.03 3.20
CA THR A 272 -17.71 -17.99 2.16
C THR A 272 -17.74 -17.36 0.76
N GLY A 273 -17.26 -18.07 -0.26
CA GLY A 273 -17.15 -17.59 -1.63
C GLY A 273 -15.85 -16.87 -1.92
N ASP A 274 -15.84 -16.05 -2.97
CA ASP A 274 -14.65 -15.33 -3.43
C ASP A 274 -14.37 -14.10 -2.57
N ILE A 275 -13.17 -14.04 -2.04
CA ILE A 275 -12.67 -12.92 -1.22
C ILE A 275 -11.51 -12.29 -1.96
N THR A 276 -11.68 -11.06 -2.43
CA THR A 276 -10.63 -10.24 -3.06
C THR A 276 -10.23 -9.11 -2.13
N ASN A 277 -8.94 -9.00 -1.86
CA ASN A 277 -8.37 -7.90 -1.11
C ASN A 277 -7.41 -7.10 -2.01
N VAL A 278 -7.65 -5.79 -2.10
CA VAL A 278 -6.99 -4.84 -3.01
C VAL A 278 -6.06 -3.94 -2.22
N VAL A 279 -4.90 -3.64 -2.80
CA VAL A 279 -3.93 -2.71 -2.21
C VAL A 279 -3.44 -1.71 -3.26
N ASN A 280 -3.26 -0.46 -2.85
CA ASN A 280 -2.71 0.62 -3.67
C ASN A 280 -1.65 1.38 -2.89
N VAL A 281 -0.67 1.96 -3.62
CA VAL A 281 0.35 2.83 -3.05
C VAL A 281 0.41 4.16 -3.81
N LYS A 282 0.74 5.25 -3.11
CA LYS A 282 1.03 6.56 -3.68
C LYS A 282 2.04 7.31 -2.80
N GLY A 283 2.74 8.28 -3.38
CA GLY A 283 3.65 9.22 -2.72
C GLY A 283 3.50 10.62 -3.27
N ASN A 284 4.37 11.54 -2.85
CA ASN A 284 4.38 12.93 -3.29
C ASN A 284 5.16 13.12 -4.59
N GLU A 285 6.22 12.33 -4.82
CA GLU A 285 7.06 12.42 -6.02
C GLU A 285 6.32 11.84 -7.23
N LYS A 286 6.69 12.31 -8.42
CA LYS A 286 6.24 11.73 -9.67
C LYS A 286 6.68 10.26 -9.72
N ASP A 287 5.73 9.37 -9.92
CA ASP A 287 6.00 7.95 -10.07
C ASP A 287 6.23 7.60 -11.53
N SER A 288 7.33 6.91 -11.79
CA SER A 288 7.75 6.57 -13.16
C SER A 288 6.97 5.39 -13.76
N ASN A 289 6.27 4.61 -12.92
CA ASN A 289 5.53 3.43 -13.36
C ASN A 289 4.27 3.18 -12.50
N LEU A 290 3.19 3.84 -12.83
CA LEU A 290 1.92 3.70 -12.10
C LEU A 290 1.26 2.32 -12.23
N THR A 291 1.73 1.43 -13.12
CA THR A 291 1.11 0.11 -13.33
C THR A 291 1.41 -0.88 -12.22
N ASN A 292 2.45 -0.65 -11.42
CA ASN A 292 2.85 -1.49 -10.28
C ASN A 292 2.39 -0.94 -8.92
N ASN A 293 1.62 0.17 -8.92
CA ASN A 293 1.09 0.81 -7.72
C ASN A 293 -0.20 0.18 -7.21
N HIS A 294 -0.69 -0.82 -7.90
CA HIS A 294 -1.92 -1.54 -7.60
C HIS A 294 -1.66 -3.04 -7.58
N PHE A 295 -2.25 -3.74 -6.63
CA PHE A 295 -2.25 -5.20 -6.60
C PHE A 295 -3.53 -5.72 -5.96
N GLU A 296 -4.03 -6.85 -6.45
CA GLU A 296 -5.14 -7.57 -5.85
C GLU A 296 -4.78 -9.03 -5.59
N LYS A 297 -5.34 -9.60 -4.55
CA LYS A 297 -5.19 -11.01 -4.21
C LYS A 297 -6.53 -11.60 -3.82
N SER A 298 -6.91 -12.67 -4.50
CA SER A 298 -8.15 -13.40 -4.25
C SER A 298 -7.89 -14.78 -3.67
N VAL A 299 -8.84 -15.25 -2.86
CA VAL A 299 -8.96 -16.62 -2.38
C VAL A 299 -10.41 -17.05 -2.47
N HIS A 300 -10.64 -18.34 -2.65
CA HIS A 300 -11.97 -18.94 -2.64
C HIS A 300 -12.18 -19.73 -1.36
N VAL A 301 -13.22 -19.40 -0.60
CA VAL A 301 -13.63 -20.10 0.62
C VAL A 301 -14.83 -20.98 0.28
N LYS A 302 -14.66 -22.27 0.48
CA LYS A 302 -15.75 -23.25 0.23
C LYS A 302 -16.94 -23.01 1.17
N PRO A 303 -18.16 -23.41 0.76
CA PRO A 303 -19.32 -23.39 1.65
C PRO A 303 -19.04 -24.06 2.99
N ALA A 304 -19.54 -23.48 4.06
CA ALA A 304 -19.40 -23.95 5.42
C ALA A 304 -20.75 -23.92 6.14
N ALA A 305 -20.96 -24.92 7.01
CA ALA A 305 -22.15 -25.02 7.87
C ALA A 305 -21.72 -25.18 9.34
N ASP A 306 -22.68 -25.13 10.23
CA ASP A 306 -22.55 -25.48 11.66
C ASP A 306 -23.80 -26.26 12.05
N LEU A 307 -23.71 -27.57 11.94
CA LEU A 307 -24.78 -28.46 12.31
C LEU A 307 -24.73 -28.74 13.81
N SER A 308 -25.71 -28.31 14.52
CA SER A 308 -25.90 -28.70 15.94
C SER A 308 -27.03 -29.72 16.09
N ILE A 309 -26.90 -30.57 17.09
CA ILE A 309 -27.89 -31.57 17.42
C ILE A 309 -28.17 -31.59 18.92
N GLU A 310 -29.46 -31.58 19.28
CA GLU A 310 -29.95 -31.66 20.63
C GLU A 310 -30.88 -32.89 20.79
N LYS A 311 -30.71 -33.65 21.84
CA LYS A 311 -31.53 -34.85 22.13
C LYS A 311 -32.15 -34.77 23.51
N SER A 312 -33.44 -34.99 23.57
CA SER A 312 -34.19 -35.06 24.82
C SER A 312 -35.06 -36.30 24.89
N VAL A 313 -35.46 -36.67 26.10
CA VAL A 313 -36.40 -37.74 26.37
C VAL A 313 -37.56 -37.22 27.21
N SER A 314 -38.77 -37.65 26.93
CA SER A 314 -39.99 -37.17 27.58
C SER A 314 -40.05 -37.51 29.07
N LYS A 315 -39.47 -38.67 29.47
CA LYS A 315 -39.39 -39.11 30.84
C LYS A 315 -38.04 -39.83 31.08
N GLN A 316 -37.35 -39.49 32.16
CA GLN A 316 -36.10 -40.15 32.55
C GLN A 316 -36.30 -41.48 33.27
N GLU A 317 -37.50 -41.75 33.81
CA GLU A 317 -37.90 -42.99 34.50
C GLU A 317 -39.23 -43.46 33.92
N VAL A 318 -39.29 -44.71 33.52
CA VAL A 318 -40.46 -45.38 32.94
C VAL A 318 -40.52 -46.84 33.43
N ASN A 319 -41.67 -47.53 33.27
CA ASN A 319 -41.78 -48.95 33.49
C ASN A 319 -41.55 -49.76 32.21
N ILE A 320 -41.32 -51.04 32.32
CA ILE A 320 -41.24 -51.99 31.22
C ILE A 320 -42.49 -51.83 30.32
N ASN A 321 -42.24 -51.74 28.98
CA ASN A 321 -43.22 -51.55 27.92
C ASN A 321 -43.92 -50.17 27.91
N ASP A 322 -43.55 -49.23 28.80
CA ASP A 322 -44.01 -47.85 28.65
C ASP A 322 -43.42 -47.24 27.39
N LEU A 323 -44.18 -46.31 26.82
CA LEU A 323 -43.69 -45.52 25.66
C LEU A 323 -42.66 -44.49 26.10
N ILE A 324 -41.50 -44.53 25.47
CA ILE A 324 -40.37 -43.57 25.63
C ILE A 324 -40.34 -42.74 24.39
N GLU A 325 -40.60 -41.44 24.51
CA GLU A 325 -40.50 -40.50 23.41
C GLU A 325 -39.14 -39.78 23.46
N TYR A 326 -38.35 -39.97 22.42
CA TYR A 326 -37.13 -39.21 22.16
C TYR A 326 -37.42 -38.13 21.15
N VAL A 327 -36.96 -36.89 21.40
CA VAL A 327 -37.00 -35.79 20.49
C VAL A 327 -35.58 -35.37 20.16
N ILE A 328 -35.28 -35.30 18.86
CA ILE A 328 -33.99 -34.91 18.31
C ILE A 328 -34.23 -33.69 17.46
N GLU A 329 -33.58 -32.58 17.78
CA GLU A 329 -33.60 -31.35 17.00
C GLU A 329 -32.25 -31.14 16.35
N ILE A 330 -32.23 -30.95 15.01
CA ILE A 330 -31.07 -30.70 14.22
C ILE A 330 -31.21 -29.26 13.71
N THR A 331 -30.19 -28.42 13.89
CA THR A 331 -30.16 -27.04 13.46
C THR A 331 -28.91 -26.81 12.62
N ASN A 332 -29.04 -26.07 11.50
CA ASN A 332 -27.90 -25.51 10.81
C ASN A 332 -27.73 -24.03 11.28
N ASN A 333 -26.69 -23.74 12.05
CA ASN A 333 -26.33 -22.39 12.52
C ASN A 333 -25.25 -21.74 11.63
N GLY A 334 -24.89 -22.42 10.52
CA GLY A 334 -23.77 -22.01 9.70
C GLY A 334 -24.13 -20.93 8.69
N PRO A 335 -23.15 -20.35 8.04
CA PRO A 335 -23.46 -19.29 7.08
C PRO A 335 -24.09 -19.82 5.78
N ASP A 336 -23.88 -21.10 5.43
CA ASP A 336 -24.36 -21.70 4.19
C ASP A 336 -25.22 -22.93 4.46
N SER A 337 -25.87 -23.44 3.41
CA SER A 337 -26.62 -24.69 3.47
C SER A 337 -25.69 -25.87 3.72
N ALA A 338 -26.11 -26.74 4.62
CA ALA A 338 -25.52 -28.07 4.75
C ALA A 338 -26.18 -29.02 3.74
N GLU A 339 -25.39 -29.83 3.05
CA GLU A 339 -25.83 -30.75 2.01
C GLU A 339 -25.55 -32.21 2.43
N ASN A 340 -26.44 -33.12 2.03
CA ASN A 340 -26.31 -34.55 2.29
C ASN A 340 -26.15 -34.91 3.77
N ILE A 341 -27.06 -34.35 4.61
CA ILE A 341 -26.99 -34.51 6.06
C ILE A 341 -27.39 -35.94 6.45
N LYS A 342 -26.60 -36.51 7.34
CA LYS A 342 -26.84 -37.83 7.95
C LYS A 342 -26.90 -37.67 9.45
N VAL A 343 -28.03 -38.04 10.04
CA VAL A 343 -28.24 -38.13 11.49
C VAL A 343 -28.23 -39.61 11.88
N SER A 344 -27.22 -40.03 12.64
CA SER A 344 -27.05 -41.41 13.11
C SER A 344 -27.57 -41.52 14.53
N GLU A 345 -28.67 -42.23 14.69
CA GLU A 345 -29.31 -42.50 15.97
C GLU A 345 -28.73 -43.81 16.54
N LEU A 346 -27.97 -43.72 17.64
CA LEU A 346 -27.34 -44.86 18.30
C LEU A 346 -28.25 -45.43 19.38
N LEU A 347 -29.46 -45.80 18.96
CA LEU A 347 -30.46 -46.37 19.88
C LEU A 347 -29.94 -47.66 20.53
N ASN A 348 -30.12 -47.75 21.85
CA ASN A 348 -29.73 -48.97 22.60
C ASN A 348 -30.47 -50.20 22.05
N PRO A 349 -29.79 -51.33 21.79
CA PRO A 349 -30.42 -52.54 21.22
C PRO A 349 -31.63 -53.11 22.04
N ASN A 350 -31.73 -52.74 23.32
CA ASN A 350 -32.85 -53.16 24.19
C ASN A 350 -34.07 -52.22 24.07
N LEU A 351 -33.96 -51.17 23.25
CA LEU A 351 -35.07 -50.26 22.93
C LEU A 351 -35.59 -50.56 21.53
N LYS A 352 -36.85 -50.94 21.42
CA LYS A 352 -37.49 -51.21 20.14
C LYS A 352 -38.25 -49.97 19.66
N VAL A 353 -37.97 -49.48 18.43
CA VAL A 353 -38.73 -48.42 17.81
C VAL A 353 -40.17 -48.89 17.54
N ILE A 354 -41.13 -48.12 18.00
CA ILE A 354 -42.55 -48.36 17.82
C ILE A 354 -43.12 -47.49 16.69
N SER A 355 -42.76 -46.20 16.67
CA SER A 355 -43.11 -45.23 15.61
C SER A 355 -42.08 -44.13 15.56
N PHE A 356 -42.04 -43.44 14.46
CA PHE A 356 -41.21 -42.24 14.27
C PHE A 356 -41.92 -41.24 13.36
N GLU A 357 -41.55 -39.97 13.51
CA GLU A 357 -42.01 -38.87 12.66
C GLU A 357 -40.86 -37.88 12.49
N SER A 358 -40.64 -37.41 11.25
CA SER A 358 -39.67 -36.37 10.96
C SER A 358 -40.31 -35.22 10.19
N THR A 359 -39.97 -33.99 10.54
CA THR A 359 -40.46 -32.79 9.82
C THR A 359 -39.85 -32.64 8.45
N LYS A 360 -38.66 -33.26 8.20
CA LYS A 360 -37.95 -33.25 6.91
C LYS A 360 -37.03 -34.47 6.79
N GLY A 361 -36.84 -34.98 5.58
CA GLY A 361 -35.95 -36.10 5.29
C GLY A 361 -36.61 -37.46 5.50
N ASN A 362 -35.80 -38.51 5.34
CA ASN A 362 -36.25 -39.92 5.44
C ASN A 362 -35.50 -40.64 6.58
N PHE A 363 -36.24 -41.07 7.59
CA PHE A 363 -35.68 -41.91 8.67
C PHE A 363 -35.83 -43.36 8.30
N ASN A 364 -34.71 -44.08 8.25
CA ASN A 364 -34.66 -45.53 8.07
C ASN A 364 -34.49 -46.22 9.45
N ASN A 365 -35.55 -46.82 9.95
CA ASN A 365 -35.56 -47.52 11.26
C ASN A 365 -34.83 -48.87 11.27
N THR A 366 -34.35 -49.35 10.11
CA THR A 366 -33.52 -50.58 10.04
C THR A 366 -32.09 -50.31 10.49
N ASN A 367 -31.55 -49.14 10.07
CA ASN A 367 -30.20 -48.73 10.45
C ASN A 367 -30.16 -47.49 11.33
N ASN A 368 -31.34 -46.97 11.73
CA ASN A 368 -31.50 -45.79 12.58
C ASN A 368 -30.82 -44.54 12.05
N VAL A 369 -30.91 -44.27 10.73
CA VAL A 369 -30.33 -43.11 10.08
C VAL A 369 -31.43 -42.23 9.50
N LEU A 370 -31.43 -40.93 9.83
CA LEU A 370 -32.19 -39.92 9.13
C LEU A 370 -31.30 -39.30 8.07
N THR A 371 -31.76 -39.27 6.80
CA THR A 371 -31.10 -38.54 5.70
C THR A 371 -31.90 -37.31 5.33
N ILE A 372 -31.23 -36.20 5.19
CA ILE A 372 -31.81 -34.90 4.76
C ILE A 372 -30.97 -34.39 3.63
N ASP A 373 -31.59 -34.02 2.48
CA ASP A 373 -30.87 -33.60 1.30
C ASP A 373 -30.14 -32.27 1.53
N SER A 374 -30.82 -31.30 2.14
CA SER A 374 -30.21 -30.01 2.48
C SER A 374 -30.90 -29.35 3.67
N LEU A 375 -30.18 -28.46 4.37
CA LEU A 375 -30.66 -27.67 5.49
C LEU A 375 -30.08 -26.26 5.36
N VAL A 376 -30.91 -25.27 5.07
CA VAL A 376 -30.43 -23.88 4.91
C VAL A 376 -30.04 -23.28 6.26
N ASP A 377 -29.30 -22.17 6.23
CA ASP A 377 -28.92 -21.42 7.43
C ASP A 377 -30.15 -21.06 8.27
N GLY A 378 -30.11 -21.36 9.58
CA GLY A 378 -31.18 -21.15 10.54
C GLY A 378 -32.33 -22.18 10.48
N GLU A 379 -32.32 -23.12 9.54
CA GLU A 379 -33.38 -24.15 9.43
C GLU A 379 -33.22 -25.24 10.51
N LYS A 380 -34.35 -25.69 11.00
CA LYS A 380 -34.45 -26.74 12.01
C LYS A 380 -35.24 -27.95 11.52
N VAL A 381 -34.78 -29.13 11.85
CA VAL A 381 -35.49 -30.40 11.61
C VAL A 381 -35.67 -31.13 12.94
N ARG A 382 -36.89 -31.64 13.16
CA ARG A 382 -37.24 -32.40 14.34
C ARG A 382 -37.56 -33.83 13.94
N LEU A 383 -36.88 -34.79 14.60
CA LEU A 383 -37.15 -36.20 14.53
C LEU A 383 -37.68 -36.64 15.90
N THR A 384 -38.90 -37.21 15.94
CA THR A 384 -39.50 -37.82 17.13
C THR A 384 -39.47 -39.34 16.97
N ILE A 385 -38.93 -40.06 17.94
CA ILE A 385 -38.86 -41.51 17.95
C ILE A 385 -39.55 -42.00 19.21
N ASN A 386 -40.59 -42.80 19.03
CA ASN A 386 -41.25 -43.53 20.11
C ASN A 386 -40.67 -44.93 20.20
N ALA A 387 -40.12 -45.28 21.34
CA ALA A 387 -39.53 -46.59 21.62
C ALA A 387 -40.08 -47.19 22.91
N ALA A 388 -39.89 -48.48 23.11
CA ALA A 388 -40.17 -49.16 24.36
C ALA A 388 -39.08 -50.17 24.70
N ALA A 389 -38.85 -50.39 26.00
CA ALA A 389 -37.91 -51.38 26.49
C ALA A 389 -38.69 -52.53 27.12
N ASN A 390 -38.24 -53.78 26.89
CA ASN A 390 -38.83 -55.01 27.51
C ASN A 390 -37.98 -55.59 28.65
N VAL A 391 -36.90 -54.86 29.02
CA VAL A 391 -36.00 -55.24 30.12
C VAL A 391 -35.72 -54.02 31.00
N CYS A 392 -35.48 -54.26 32.29
CA CYS A 392 -35.08 -53.21 33.21
C CYS A 392 -33.63 -52.80 32.99
N GLY A 393 -33.31 -51.52 33.28
CA GLY A 393 -31.96 -51.01 33.23
C GLY A 393 -31.87 -49.56 32.89
N LYS A 394 -30.66 -49.06 32.91
CA LYS A 394 -30.33 -47.72 32.40
C LYS A 394 -29.91 -47.85 30.94
N PHE A 395 -30.62 -47.16 30.05
CA PHE A 395 -30.35 -47.17 28.61
C PHE A 395 -29.88 -45.78 28.18
N GLU A 396 -28.64 -45.71 27.74
CA GLU A 396 -28.10 -44.51 27.10
C GLU A 396 -28.51 -44.53 25.62
N ASN A 397 -28.86 -43.34 25.11
CA ASN A 397 -29.20 -43.13 23.71
C ASN A 397 -28.45 -41.90 23.19
N LYS A 398 -27.57 -42.11 22.20
CA LYS A 398 -26.71 -41.08 21.62
C LYS A 398 -27.09 -40.82 20.16
N VAL A 399 -26.82 -39.62 19.71
CA VAL A 399 -27.08 -39.20 18.34
C VAL A 399 -25.91 -38.40 17.82
N ALA A 400 -25.65 -38.48 16.52
CA ALA A 400 -24.61 -37.71 15.86
C ALA A 400 -25.10 -37.21 14.48
N VAL A 401 -24.69 -36.03 14.07
CA VAL A 401 -24.98 -35.43 12.78
C VAL A 401 -23.70 -35.18 11.98
N SER A 402 -23.80 -35.33 10.67
CA SER A 402 -22.72 -35.01 9.72
C SER A 402 -23.29 -34.57 8.38
N SER A 403 -22.50 -33.86 7.57
CA SER A 403 -22.84 -33.47 6.21
C SER A 403 -21.62 -33.52 5.27
N ASP A 404 -21.84 -33.38 3.97
CA ASP A 404 -20.77 -33.19 2.99
C ASP A 404 -20.21 -31.76 3.02
N THR A 405 -21.01 -30.77 3.47
CA THR A 405 -20.55 -29.40 3.70
C THR A 405 -19.59 -29.36 4.88
N PHE A 406 -18.51 -28.57 4.76
CA PHE A 406 -17.55 -28.39 5.85
C PHE A 406 -18.24 -27.78 7.07
N ASP A 407 -18.15 -28.48 8.18
CA ASP A 407 -18.68 -28.04 9.47
C ASP A 407 -17.52 -27.49 10.31
N TYR A 408 -17.63 -26.21 10.69
CA TYR A 408 -16.54 -25.50 11.37
C TYR A 408 -16.60 -25.64 12.90
N ASP A 409 -17.71 -26.11 13.47
CA ASP A 409 -17.85 -26.44 14.91
C ASP A 409 -18.41 -27.85 15.16
N LYS A 410 -17.55 -28.84 15.09
CA LYS A 410 -17.95 -30.22 15.32
C LYS A 410 -18.18 -30.56 16.80
N SER A 411 -18.02 -29.64 17.73
CA SER A 411 -18.22 -29.88 19.16
C SER A 411 -19.69 -30.05 19.55
N ASN A 412 -20.61 -29.54 18.72
CA ASN A 412 -22.06 -29.59 18.91
C ASN A 412 -22.77 -30.63 18.02
N ASN A 413 -22.00 -31.48 17.28
CA ASN A 413 -22.54 -32.47 16.35
C ASN A 413 -22.95 -33.76 17.02
N GLN A 414 -22.89 -33.87 18.33
CA GLN A 414 -23.26 -35.06 19.09
C GLN A 414 -23.98 -34.68 20.38
N ASP A 415 -24.99 -35.46 20.71
CA ASP A 415 -25.69 -35.35 21.98
C ASP A 415 -26.22 -36.71 22.44
N GLY A 416 -26.70 -36.81 23.68
CA GLY A 416 -27.23 -38.02 24.21
C GLY A 416 -27.98 -37.83 25.50
N THR A 417 -28.92 -38.74 25.72
CA THR A 417 -29.74 -38.78 26.93
C THR A 417 -29.84 -40.23 27.47
N SER A 418 -30.35 -40.40 28.66
CA SER A 418 -30.56 -41.73 29.24
C SER A 418 -31.94 -41.86 29.88
N VAL A 419 -32.49 -43.05 29.84
CA VAL A 419 -33.72 -43.43 30.52
C VAL A 419 -33.47 -44.62 31.44
N PHE A 420 -34.10 -44.62 32.62
CA PHE A 420 -34.10 -45.74 33.55
C PHE A 420 -35.44 -46.46 33.43
N VAL A 421 -35.41 -47.77 33.15
CA VAL A 421 -36.59 -48.64 33.02
C VAL A 421 -36.67 -49.57 34.18
N SER A 422 -37.78 -49.55 34.91
CA SER A 422 -38.06 -50.39 36.09
C SER A 422 -39.16 -51.38 35.81
N GLU A 423 -39.29 -52.40 36.66
CA GLU A 423 -40.45 -53.31 36.63
C GLU A 423 -41.71 -52.56 37.06
N ASN A 424 -42.85 -52.98 36.51
CA ASN A 424 -44.15 -52.53 36.98
C ASN A 424 -44.35 -53.09 38.40
N THR A 425 -44.10 -52.33 39.44
CA THR A 425 -44.52 -52.63 40.76
C THR A 425 -46.05 -52.47 40.82
N THR A 426 -46.80 -53.47 40.36
CA THR A 426 -48.17 -53.65 40.86
C THR A 426 -48.07 -53.93 42.34
N GLU A 427 -48.23 -52.88 43.14
CA GLU A 427 -48.51 -53.12 44.60
C GLU A 427 -49.74 -53.98 44.70
N LYS A 428 -49.56 -55.28 44.97
CA LYS A 428 -50.58 -56.10 45.68
C LYS A 428 -50.77 -55.43 47.02
N ILE A 429 -51.85 -54.71 47.18
CA ILE A 429 -52.34 -54.30 48.50
C ILE A 429 -52.85 -55.54 49.15
N GLU A 430 -51.97 -56.29 49.83
CA GLU A 430 -52.33 -57.26 50.84
C GLU A 430 -52.10 -56.62 52.21
N ASN A 431 -53.23 -56.23 52.85
CA ASN A 431 -53.50 -55.86 54.22
C ASN A 431 -52.57 -54.89 54.99
N PRO A 432 -53.14 -53.86 55.60
CA PRO A 432 -52.38 -52.90 56.39
C PRO A 432 -52.02 -53.46 57.74
N VAL A 433 -50.80 -53.93 57.91
CA VAL A 433 -50.22 -54.16 59.23
C VAL A 433 -48.90 -53.46 59.39
N ASN A 434 -48.98 -52.30 60.05
CA ASN A 434 -47.92 -51.64 60.82
C ASN A 434 -46.59 -51.30 60.18
N ASP A 435 -46.57 -50.58 59.06
CA ASP A 435 -45.31 -50.05 58.52
C ASP A 435 -44.91 -48.66 59.06
N THR A 436 -45.74 -48.08 59.93
CA THR A 436 -45.41 -46.74 60.49
C THR A 436 -44.18 -46.78 61.42
N TYR A 437 -43.87 -47.96 61.97
CA TYR A 437 -42.73 -48.14 62.91
C TYR A 437 -41.39 -48.26 62.15
N LEU A 438 -41.35 -48.96 61.02
CA LEU A 438 -40.12 -49.10 60.20
C LEU A 438 -39.72 -47.80 59.49
N LEU A 439 -40.67 -47.00 59.03
CA LEU A 439 -40.39 -45.74 58.40
C LEU A 439 -39.85 -44.70 59.38
N VAL A 440 -40.28 -44.71 60.64
CA VAL A 440 -39.76 -43.85 61.69
C VAL A 440 -38.33 -44.27 62.09
N LEU A 441 -38.03 -45.58 62.12
CA LEU A 441 -36.69 -46.12 62.45
C LEU A 441 -35.70 -45.80 61.28
N ALA A 442 -36.10 -45.90 60.03
CA ALA A 442 -35.28 -45.59 58.89
C ALA A 442 -35.00 -44.08 58.83
N LYS A 443 -35.99 -43.24 59.07
CA LYS A 443 -35.77 -41.76 59.15
C LYS A 443 -34.85 -41.39 60.32
N ASN A 444 -34.99 -42.02 61.49
CA ASN A 444 -34.11 -41.74 62.63
C ASN A 444 -32.68 -42.26 62.43
N SER A 445 -32.46 -43.37 61.70
CA SER A 445 -31.11 -43.88 61.39
C SER A 445 -30.39 -42.99 60.34
N LEU A 446 -31.10 -42.51 59.34
CA LEU A 446 -30.57 -41.55 58.38
C LEU A 446 -30.24 -40.20 59.04
N GLN A 447 -31.10 -39.70 59.93
CA GLN A 447 -30.84 -38.48 60.69
C GLN A 447 -29.65 -38.65 61.66
N LYS A 448 -29.49 -39.77 62.33
CA LYS A 448 -28.31 -40.06 63.16
C LYS A 448 -27.03 -40.20 62.34
N SER A 449 -27.08 -40.82 61.16
CA SER A 449 -25.92 -40.94 60.25
C SER A 449 -25.51 -39.58 59.69
N MET A 450 -26.45 -38.69 59.43
CA MET A 450 -26.13 -37.29 58.98
C MET A 450 -25.58 -36.44 60.14
N ILE A 451 -26.11 -36.56 61.33
CA ILE A 451 -25.65 -35.89 62.55
C ILE A 451 -24.23 -36.32 62.93
N SER A 452 -23.94 -37.66 62.94
CA SER A 452 -22.58 -38.14 63.23
C SER A 452 -21.52 -37.74 62.16
N LYS A 453 -21.93 -37.51 60.92
CA LYS A 453 -21.04 -36.93 59.88
C LYS A 453 -20.83 -35.45 60.05
N LEU A 454 -21.79 -34.69 60.61
CA LEU A 454 -21.61 -33.26 60.90
C LEU A 454 -20.81 -33.07 62.21
N GLU A 455 -20.92 -33.94 63.22
CA GLU A 455 -20.15 -33.81 64.44
C GLU A 455 -18.66 -34.14 64.31
N ASN A 456 -18.26 -34.87 63.26
CA ASN A 456 -16.88 -35.15 62.94
C ASN A 456 -16.22 -33.95 62.12
N LEU A 457 -17.00 -32.92 61.79
CA LEU A 457 -16.51 -31.71 61.10
C LEU A 457 -16.29 -30.50 62.04
N THR A 458 -16.58 -30.67 63.37
CA THR A 458 -16.45 -29.57 64.35
C THR A 458 -15.32 -29.78 65.33
N HIS A 459 -14.08 -30.02 64.89
CA HIS A 459 -12.89 -29.74 65.68
C HIS A 459 -12.16 -28.57 65.15
N PRO A 460 -11.89 -27.52 65.93
CA PRO A 460 -11.31 -26.29 65.45
C PRO A 460 -9.79 -26.43 65.28
N GLN A 461 -9.36 -26.71 64.08
CA GLN A 461 -7.99 -26.39 63.69
C GLN A 461 -8.07 -25.21 62.74
N SER A 462 -7.36 -24.16 63.07
CA SER A 462 -7.28 -22.86 62.41
C SER A 462 -7.00 -22.97 60.92
N LEU A 463 -7.98 -22.71 60.09
CA LEU A 463 -7.79 -22.46 58.65
C LEU A 463 -7.58 -20.97 58.41
N THR A 464 -6.33 -20.55 58.22
CA THR A 464 -5.95 -19.15 58.03
C THR A 464 -5.94 -18.70 56.56
N SER A 465 -6.11 -19.57 55.58
CA SER A 465 -6.30 -19.15 54.19
C SER A 465 -6.72 -20.31 53.27
N ILE A 466 -7.67 -20.07 52.38
CA ILE A 466 -8.01 -20.96 51.26
C ILE A 466 -7.63 -20.17 49.97
N GLU A 467 -6.65 -20.69 49.21
CA GLU A 467 -6.36 -20.22 47.87
C GLU A 467 -7.33 -20.83 46.85
N LEU A 468 -8.00 -19.97 46.09
CA LEU A 468 -8.91 -20.39 45.02
C LEU A 468 -8.13 -20.52 43.69
N PRO A 469 -8.37 -21.58 42.91
CA PRO A 469 -7.76 -21.74 41.59
C PRO A 469 -8.24 -20.68 40.60
N LYS A 470 -7.36 -20.27 39.66
CA LYS A 470 -7.52 -19.18 38.73
C LYS A 470 -8.47 -19.41 37.55
N THR A 471 -9.31 -20.44 37.57
CA THR A 471 -10.29 -20.70 36.51
C THR A 471 -11.68 -20.81 37.10
N GLY A 472 -12.53 -19.90 36.59
CA GLY A 472 -13.86 -19.66 37.09
C GLY A 472 -14.82 -20.82 36.97
N LEU A 473 -15.83 -20.80 37.85
CA LEU A 473 -17.19 -21.28 37.54
C LEU A 473 -18.17 -20.99 38.72
N PRO A 474 -19.46 -20.82 38.44
CA PRO A 474 -20.46 -20.22 39.33
C PRO A 474 -20.92 -21.07 40.52
N ILE A 475 -20.44 -22.32 40.68
CA ILE A 475 -20.89 -23.25 41.73
C ILE A 475 -20.43 -22.84 43.14
N VAL A 476 -19.32 -22.14 43.25
CA VAL A 476 -18.78 -21.64 44.55
C VAL A 476 -19.65 -20.55 45.17
N LEU A 477 -20.37 -19.78 44.32
CA LEU A 477 -21.23 -18.68 44.76
C LEU A 477 -22.53 -19.21 45.44
N LEU A 478 -23.04 -20.35 44.97
CA LEU A 478 -24.27 -20.98 45.54
C LEU A 478 -24.04 -21.57 46.95
N LEU A 479 -22.84 -22.13 47.20
CA LEU A 479 -22.46 -22.66 48.50
C LEU A 479 -22.20 -21.56 49.53
N LEU A 480 -21.69 -20.39 49.10
CA LEU A 480 -21.50 -19.24 50.01
C LEU A 480 -22.81 -18.57 50.41
N VAL A 481 -23.81 -18.53 49.53
CA VAL A 481 -25.14 -17.97 49.84
C VAL A 481 -25.90 -18.85 50.79
N SER A 482 -25.75 -20.17 50.75
CA SER A 482 -26.37 -21.10 51.69
C SER A 482 -25.75 -21.05 53.09
N MET A 483 -24.45 -20.70 53.23
CA MET A 483 -23.79 -20.55 54.54
C MET A 483 -24.10 -19.22 55.25
N ILE A 484 -24.41 -18.17 54.50
CA ILE A 484 -24.79 -16.86 55.06
C ILE A 484 -26.19 -16.91 55.71
N SER A 485 -27.08 -17.83 55.25
CA SER A 485 -28.42 -18.01 55.82
C SER A 485 -28.43 -18.68 57.19
N ILE A 486 -27.30 -19.19 57.71
CA ILE A 486 -27.18 -19.95 58.95
C ILE A 486 -26.39 -19.17 60.03
N GLY A 487 -26.17 -17.89 59.88
CA GLY A 487 -25.76 -17.02 60.96
C GLY A 487 -24.33 -17.14 61.50
N PHE A 488 -23.32 -17.36 60.65
CA PHE A 488 -21.91 -17.32 61.01
C PHE A 488 -21.20 -16.03 60.56
N LEU A 489 -20.39 -15.46 61.45
CA LEU A 489 -19.70 -14.17 61.43
C LEU A 489 -18.76 -13.96 60.16
N PRO A 490 -18.41 -12.68 59.83
CA PRO A 490 -17.85 -12.30 58.55
C PRO A 490 -16.38 -12.73 58.37
N ILE A 491 -16.08 -13.33 57.25
CA ILE A 491 -14.73 -13.62 56.79
C ILE A 491 -14.24 -12.45 55.92
N LYS A 492 -13.09 -11.89 56.28
CA LYS A 492 -12.45 -10.80 55.58
C LYS A 492 -11.71 -11.29 54.32
N ILE A 493 -12.16 -10.91 53.15
CA ILE A 493 -11.53 -11.27 51.86
C ILE A 493 -10.54 -10.19 51.47
N SER A 494 -9.26 -10.58 51.32
CA SER A 494 -8.19 -9.70 50.79
C SER A 494 -7.92 -10.03 49.32
N LYS A 495 -8.06 -9.07 48.46
CA LYS A 495 -7.65 -9.14 47.05
C LYS A 495 -6.18 -8.77 46.93
N LYS A 496 -5.31 -9.65 46.46
CA LYS A 496 -4.01 -9.29 45.88
C LYS A 496 -4.12 -9.14 44.37
N ARG A 497 -3.58 -8.02 43.93
CA ARG A 497 -3.43 -7.65 42.52
C ARG A 497 -2.46 -8.56 41.76
#